data_2a502b9278ce7325b89610e0c5263361
#
_entry.id   2a502b9278ce7325b89610e0c5263361
#
_cell.length_a   1.000
_cell.length_b   1.000
_cell.length_c   1.000
_cell.angle_alpha   90.00
_cell.angle_beta   90.00
_cell.angle_gamma   90.00
#
_symmetry.space_group_name_H-M   'P 1'
#
loop_
_entity.id
_entity.type
_entity.pdbx_description
1 polymer ?
#
loop_
_entity_poly.entity_id
_entity_poly.type
_entity_poly.pdbx_seq_one_letter_code
_entity_poly.pdbx_strand_id
1 'polypeptide(L)'
;MTVYRWVQRFAPEFAQAARARLHVVGDRWHVDETYLKIGGTWRYLFRAIDQFGQVIDVYLSPRRDANAARLFFAQAIGRTLISPVEVTTDRYRLYPRVLDEMLPAAFHETEVHANNPIETDHGRLKARLRPMRGLKRDRTARVIVAGHAFIQNLRRGFYDLGTEAPLTSRLADAFAELALVI
;
A
#
# COMPACT_ATOMS: atom_id res chain seq x y z
N MET A 1 16.66 -18.17 -14.18
CA MET A 1 16.25 -17.36 -13.00
C MET A 1 14.78 -17.64 -12.74
N THR A 2 14.32 -17.78 -11.46
CA THR A 2 12.92 -18.04 -11.16
C THR A 2 12.11 -16.74 -11.17
N VAL A 3 10.79 -16.79 -11.47
CA VAL A 3 9.88 -15.63 -11.40
C VAL A 3 9.99 -14.91 -10.06
N TYR A 4 10.09 -15.67 -8.96
CA TYR A 4 10.29 -15.09 -7.62
C TYR A 4 11.54 -14.20 -7.53
N ARG A 5 12.70 -14.65 -8.06
CA ARG A 5 13.93 -13.85 -8.05
C ARG A 5 13.81 -12.60 -8.92
N TRP A 6 13.08 -12.71 -10.02
CA TRP A 6 12.73 -11.58 -10.87
C TRP A 6 11.95 -10.51 -10.12
N VAL A 7 10.86 -10.91 -9.48
CA VAL A 7 10.04 -9.99 -8.67
C VAL A 7 10.86 -9.34 -7.55
N GLN A 8 11.69 -10.12 -6.83
CA GLN A 8 12.51 -9.57 -5.74
C GLN A 8 13.54 -8.55 -6.21
N ARG A 9 14.06 -8.70 -7.43
CA ARG A 9 15.04 -7.79 -8.00
C ARG A 9 14.38 -6.58 -8.65
N PHE A 10 13.44 -6.79 -9.56
CA PHE A 10 12.97 -5.74 -10.46
C PHE A 10 11.73 -4.99 -9.95
N ALA A 11 10.90 -5.57 -9.06
CA ALA A 11 9.73 -4.84 -8.56
C ALA A 11 10.09 -3.52 -7.87
N PRO A 12 11.14 -3.42 -7.04
CA PRO A 12 11.57 -2.13 -6.49
C PRO A 12 12.08 -1.15 -7.56
N GLU A 13 12.80 -1.64 -8.58
CA GLU A 13 13.34 -0.82 -9.67
C GLU A 13 12.20 -0.22 -10.52
N PHE A 14 11.22 -1.04 -10.91
CA PHE A 14 10.03 -0.57 -11.62
C PHE A 14 9.21 0.42 -10.80
N ALA A 15 8.96 0.13 -9.53
CA ALA A 15 8.22 1.03 -8.65
C ALA A 15 8.95 2.38 -8.46
N GLN A 16 10.27 2.37 -8.41
CA GLN A 16 11.08 3.59 -8.33
C GLN A 16 11.03 4.38 -9.64
N ALA A 17 11.19 3.73 -10.79
CA ALA A 17 11.12 4.37 -12.10
C ALA A 17 9.73 4.99 -12.36
N ALA A 18 8.67 4.31 -11.93
CA ALA A 18 7.30 4.80 -12.08
C ALA A 18 6.95 5.96 -11.15
N ARG A 19 7.74 6.24 -10.11
CA ARG A 19 7.36 7.17 -9.03
C ARG A 19 7.01 8.58 -9.53
N ALA A 20 7.74 9.09 -10.51
CA ALA A 20 7.50 10.42 -11.08
C ALA A 20 6.20 10.51 -11.90
N ARG A 21 5.61 9.38 -12.24
CA ARG A 21 4.36 9.27 -13.00
C ARG A 21 3.15 8.92 -12.12
N LEU A 22 3.34 8.80 -10.80
CA LEU A 22 2.26 8.51 -9.87
C LEU A 22 1.38 9.75 -9.68
N HIS A 23 0.06 9.57 -9.76
CA HIS A 23 -0.88 10.64 -9.47
C HIS A 23 -0.77 11.09 -8.02
N VAL A 24 -1.05 12.35 -7.77
CA VAL A 24 -1.13 12.90 -6.42
C VAL A 24 -2.26 12.17 -5.68
N VAL A 25 -1.97 11.70 -4.48
CA VAL A 25 -2.96 11.01 -3.65
C VAL A 25 -4.02 11.98 -3.13
N GLY A 26 -5.23 11.47 -2.89
CA GLY A 26 -6.28 12.25 -2.25
C GLY A 26 -5.97 12.53 -0.77
N ASP A 27 -6.77 13.40 -0.18
CA ASP A 27 -6.61 13.92 1.19
C ASP A 27 -7.51 13.24 2.23
N ARG A 28 -8.32 12.25 1.83
CA ARG A 28 -9.11 11.39 2.72
C ARG A 28 -8.57 9.98 2.66
N TRP A 29 -8.07 9.50 3.79
CA TRP A 29 -7.36 8.23 3.87
C TRP A 29 -8.16 7.19 4.64
N HIS A 30 -8.28 5.99 4.10
CA HIS A 30 -8.72 4.80 4.80
C HIS A 30 -7.49 4.02 5.25
N VAL A 31 -7.37 3.80 6.56
CA VAL A 31 -6.20 3.16 7.17
C VAL A 31 -6.65 1.96 7.99
N ASP A 32 -5.95 0.86 7.81
CA ASP A 32 -6.14 -0.35 8.61
C ASP A 32 -4.89 -1.23 8.58
N GLU A 33 -4.80 -2.17 9.49
CA GLU A 33 -3.78 -3.20 9.45
C GLU A 33 -4.36 -4.60 9.33
N THR A 34 -3.62 -5.44 8.62
CA THR A 34 -3.95 -6.85 8.47
C THR A 34 -2.80 -7.74 8.88
N TYR A 35 -3.10 -9.01 9.17
CA TYR A 35 -2.12 -9.99 9.61
C TYR A 35 -1.52 -10.74 8.43
N LEU A 36 -0.20 -10.89 8.44
CA LEU A 36 0.54 -11.76 7.51
C LEU A 36 1.43 -12.73 8.30
N LYS A 37 1.40 -14.01 7.93
CA LYS A 37 2.30 -15.01 8.51
C LYS A 37 3.57 -15.08 7.68
N ILE A 38 4.72 -14.76 8.30
CA ILE A 38 6.03 -14.71 7.64
C ILE A 38 6.99 -15.59 8.44
N GLY A 39 7.53 -16.63 7.81
CA GLY A 39 8.43 -17.56 8.48
C GLY A 39 7.83 -18.22 9.72
N GLY A 40 6.52 -18.45 9.71
CA GLY A 40 5.80 -19.02 10.87
C GLY A 40 5.35 -17.98 11.91
N THR A 41 5.83 -16.73 11.85
CA THR A 41 5.54 -15.66 12.81
C THR A 41 4.53 -14.67 12.25
N TRP A 42 3.60 -14.19 13.09
CA TRP A 42 2.65 -13.16 12.70
C TRP A 42 3.33 -11.80 12.63
N ARG A 43 3.00 -11.06 11.56
CA ARG A 43 3.37 -9.66 11.31
C ARG A 43 2.13 -8.85 11.02
N TYR A 44 2.24 -7.54 11.20
CA TYR A 44 1.17 -6.58 10.96
C TYR A 44 1.53 -5.73 9.76
N LEU A 45 0.67 -5.73 8.75
CA LEU A 45 0.80 -4.89 7.58
C LEU A 45 -0.16 -3.72 7.71
N PHE A 46 0.36 -2.55 8.05
CA PHE A 46 -0.36 -1.29 7.97
C PHE A 46 -0.47 -0.89 6.50
N ARG A 47 -1.63 -0.38 6.14
CA ARG A 47 -1.92 0.02 4.77
C ARG A 47 -2.85 1.22 4.77
N ALA A 48 -2.65 2.14 3.82
CA ALA A 48 -3.57 3.22 3.53
C ALA A 48 -3.94 3.24 2.06
N ILE A 49 -5.20 3.57 1.80
CA ILE A 49 -5.71 3.95 0.48
C ILE A 49 -6.42 5.30 0.61
N ASP A 50 -6.47 6.06 -0.47
CA ASP A 50 -7.27 7.29 -0.50
C ASP A 50 -8.73 7.01 -0.87
N GLN A 51 -9.56 8.07 -0.91
CA GLN A 51 -10.97 8.01 -1.28
C GLN A 51 -11.22 7.49 -2.72
N PHE A 52 -10.21 7.51 -3.58
CA PHE A 52 -10.28 6.98 -4.95
C PHE A 52 -9.82 5.53 -5.04
N GLY A 53 -9.28 4.97 -3.95
CA GLY A 53 -8.73 3.63 -3.88
C GLY A 53 -7.27 3.53 -4.34
N GLN A 54 -6.57 4.65 -4.50
CA GLN A 54 -5.12 4.64 -4.71
C GLN A 54 -4.41 4.16 -3.45
N VAL A 55 -3.54 3.19 -3.59
CA VAL A 55 -2.72 2.76 -2.44
C VAL A 55 -1.68 3.84 -2.17
N ILE A 56 -1.77 4.43 -0.98
CA ILE A 56 -0.89 5.48 -0.50
C ILE A 56 0.45 4.89 -0.07
N ASP A 57 0.39 3.96 0.87
CA ASP A 57 1.59 3.30 1.40
C ASP A 57 1.26 1.98 2.09
N VAL A 58 2.33 1.20 2.33
CA VAL A 58 2.30 -0.05 3.08
C VAL A 58 3.50 -0.14 4.02
N TYR A 59 3.27 -0.59 5.26
CA TYR A 59 4.33 -0.73 6.25
C TYR A 59 4.20 -2.04 7.01
N LEU A 60 5.24 -2.88 6.92
CA LEU A 60 5.28 -4.17 7.61
C LEU A 60 5.99 -4.03 8.96
N SER A 61 5.25 -4.30 10.04
CA SER A 61 5.73 -4.22 11.42
C SER A 61 5.70 -5.59 12.13
N PRO A 62 6.66 -5.86 13.03
CA PRO A 62 6.58 -7.00 13.94
C PRO A 62 5.53 -6.82 15.06
N ARG A 63 5.07 -5.59 15.31
CA ARG A 63 4.14 -5.24 16.38
C ARG A 63 2.94 -4.46 15.88
N ARG A 64 1.80 -4.63 16.56
CA ARG A 64 0.59 -3.82 16.43
C ARG A 64 0.52 -2.86 17.59
N ASP A 65 1.29 -1.80 17.54
CA ASP A 65 1.36 -0.80 18.62
C ASP A 65 1.37 0.63 18.06
N ALA A 66 1.23 1.60 18.96
CA ALA A 66 1.19 3.01 18.60
C ALA A 66 2.49 3.48 17.91
N ASN A 67 3.63 2.90 18.26
CA ASN A 67 4.91 3.24 17.61
C ASN A 67 4.92 2.78 16.14
N ALA A 68 4.42 1.58 15.85
CA ALA A 68 4.31 1.09 14.49
C ALA A 68 3.35 1.96 13.66
N ALA A 69 2.23 2.40 14.24
CA ALA A 69 1.30 3.31 13.58
C ALA A 69 1.94 4.68 13.30
N ARG A 70 2.69 5.25 14.26
CA ARG A 70 3.44 6.51 14.03
C ARG A 70 4.45 6.39 12.90
N LEU A 71 5.23 5.31 12.87
CA LEU A 71 6.20 5.06 11.81
C LEU A 71 5.51 4.92 10.45
N PHE A 72 4.36 4.26 10.41
CA PHE A 72 3.55 4.16 9.20
C PHE A 72 3.06 5.53 8.71
N PHE A 73 2.42 6.32 9.56
CA PHE A 73 1.94 7.66 9.19
C PHE A 73 3.09 8.60 8.78
N ALA A 74 4.20 8.59 9.53
CA ALA A 74 5.39 9.38 9.17
C ALA A 74 5.92 8.99 7.79
N GLN A 75 5.97 7.68 7.47
CA GLN A 75 6.39 7.18 6.17
C GLN A 75 5.42 7.62 5.06
N ALA A 76 4.11 7.45 5.27
CA ALA A 76 3.08 7.78 4.29
C ALA A 76 3.06 9.29 3.97
N ILE A 77 3.07 10.14 5.00
CA ILE A 77 3.13 11.60 4.85
C ILE A 77 4.44 12.02 4.16
N GLY A 78 5.58 11.47 4.62
CA GLY A 78 6.88 11.80 4.03
C GLY A 78 7.04 11.39 2.56
N ARG A 79 6.32 10.35 2.12
CA ARG A 79 6.33 9.91 0.71
C ARG A 79 5.41 10.70 -0.18
N THR A 80 4.23 11.06 0.32
CA THR A 80 3.19 11.75 -0.46
C THR A 80 3.30 13.27 -0.37
N LEU A 81 3.90 13.79 0.71
CA LEU A 81 3.90 15.21 1.10
C LEU A 81 2.48 15.76 1.30
N ILE A 82 1.50 14.87 1.50
CA ILE A 82 0.09 15.21 1.77
C ILE A 82 -0.19 14.93 3.24
N SER A 83 -0.76 15.92 3.91
CA SER A 83 -1.39 15.74 5.23
C SER A 83 -2.89 15.55 5.01
N PRO A 84 -3.45 14.39 5.35
CA PRO A 84 -4.87 14.16 5.11
C PRO A 84 -5.75 15.06 5.99
N VAL A 85 -6.90 15.46 5.42
CA VAL A 85 -7.94 16.20 6.16
C VAL A 85 -8.89 15.26 6.89
N GLU A 86 -8.94 14.00 6.47
CA GLU A 86 -9.78 12.97 7.08
C GLU A 86 -9.04 11.63 7.08
N VAL A 87 -9.11 10.92 8.19
CA VAL A 87 -8.57 9.56 8.33
C VAL A 87 -9.66 8.65 8.89
N THR A 88 -10.06 7.68 8.08
CA THR A 88 -10.98 6.62 8.48
C THR A 88 -10.18 5.42 8.99
N THR A 89 -10.50 4.92 10.19
CA THR A 89 -9.90 3.69 10.74
C THR A 89 -10.98 2.78 11.30
N ASP A 90 -10.57 1.54 11.67
CA ASP A 90 -11.37 0.76 12.60
C ASP A 90 -11.40 1.43 14.00
N ARG A 91 -12.25 0.92 14.90
CA ARG A 91 -12.38 1.45 16.28
C ARG A 91 -11.22 1.02 17.19
N TYR A 92 -10.10 0.60 16.64
CA TYR A 92 -8.99 0.16 17.46
C TYR A 92 -8.36 1.32 18.23
N ARG A 93 -8.32 1.17 19.55
CA ARG A 93 -7.99 2.21 20.53
C ARG A 93 -6.62 2.90 20.39
N LEU A 94 -5.73 2.41 19.53
CA LEU A 94 -4.43 3.07 19.32
C LEU A 94 -4.54 4.30 18.42
N TYR A 95 -5.49 4.29 17.45
CA TYR A 95 -5.55 5.33 16.42
C TYR A 95 -5.90 6.72 16.95
N PRO A 96 -6.90 6.91 17.84
CA PRO A 96 -7.23 8.26 18.31
C PRO A 96 -6.00 9.01 18.82
N ARG A 97 -5.26 8.41 19.74
CA ARG A 97 -4.06 9.04 20.30
C ARG A 97 -2.97 9.32 19.26
N VAL A 98 -2.72 8.39 18.34
CA VAL A 98 -1.71 8.56 17.29
C VAL A 98 -2.10 9.67 16.32
N LEU A 99 -3.38 9.75 15.95
CA LEU A 99 -3.89 10.80 15.07
C LEU A 99 -3.87 12.17 15.75
N ASP A 100 -4.26 12.27 17.03
CA ASP A 100 -4.16 13.52 17.80
C ASP A 100 -2.72 14.03 17.86
N GLU A 101 -1.74 13.14 17.98
CA GLU A 101 -0.31 13.50 18.02
C GLU A 101 0.26 13.89 16.64
N MET A 102 -0.13 13.20 15.57
CA MET A 102 0.52 13.33 14.26
C MET A 102 -0.26 14.16 13.25
N LEU A 103 -1.58 14.17 13.38
CA LEU A 103 -2.53 14.77 12.44
C LEU A 103 -3.67 15.48 13.18
N PRO A 104 -3.35 16.43 14.10
CA PRO A 104 -4.35 17.03 14.99
C PRO A 104 -5.46 17.82 14.26
N ALA A 105 -5.23 18.19 13.00
CA ALA A 105 -6.20 18.89 12.18
C ALA A 105 -7.09 17.93 11.35
N ALA A 106 -6.77 16.64 11.30
CA ALA A 106 -7.53 15.67 10.52
C ALA A 106 -8.78 15.21 11.29
N PHE A 107 -9.91 15.13 10.59
CA PHE A 107 -11.09 14.48 11.13
C PHE A 107 -10.86 12.97 11.21
N HIS A 108 -11.13 12.39 12.38
CA HIS A 108 -11.03 10.95 12.59
C HIS A 108 -12.39 10.28 12.45
N GLU A 109 -12.62 9.59 11.35
CA GLU A 109 -13.85 8.85 11.07
C GLU A 109 -13.76 7.41 11.58
N THR A 110 -14.79 6.96 12.30
CA THR A 110 -14.85 5.60 12.90
C THR A 110 -16.22 4.95 12.76
N GLU A 111 -17.08 5.45 11.86
CA GLU A 111 -18.40 4.85 11.67
C GLU A 111 -18.31 3.39 11.19
N VAL A 112 -19.34 2.63 11.55
CA VAL A 112 -19.47 1.23 11.12
C VAL A 112 -19.53 1.19 9.59
N HIS A 113 -18.69 0.35 8.98
CA HIS A 113 -18.55 0.20 7.53
C HIS A 113 -17.86 1.35 6.76
N ALA A 114 -17.53 2.47 7.41
CA ALA A 114 -16.78 3.54 6.74
C ALA A 114 -15.42 3.06 6.21
N ASN A 115 -14.82 2.04 6.85
CA ASN A 115 -13.52 1.48 6.48
C ASN A 115 -13.60 0.27 5.52
N ASN A 116 -14.77 -0.11 5.00
CA ASN A 116 -14.95 -1.21 4.04
C ASN A 116 -14.03 -1.14 2.80
N PRO A 117 -13.71 0.04 2.24
CA PRO A 117 -12.80 0.14 1.10
C PRO A 117 -11.44 -0.51 1.34
N ILE A 118 -10.83 -0.29 2.52
CA ILE A 118 -9.53 -0.87 2.85
C ILE A 118 -9.62 -2.37 3.15
N GLU A 119 -10.71 -2.84 3.76
CA GLU A 119 -10.95 -4.27 4.00
C GLU A 119 -11.02 -5.03 2.67
N THR A 120 -11.72 -4.49 1.68
CA THR A 120 -11.76 -5.04 0.32
C THR A 120 -10.37 -5.11 -0.30
N ASP A 121 -9.55 -4.09 -0.08
CA ASP A 121 -8.18 -4.03 -0.57
C ASP A 121 -7.27 -5.08 0.10
N HIS A 122 -7.42 -5.29 1.41
CA HIS A 122 -6.79 -6.40 2.14
C HIS A 122 -7.18 -7.77 1.58
N GLY A 123 -8.45 -7.97 1.22
CA GLY A 123 -8.95 -9.18 0.59
C GLY A 123 -8.22 -9.48 -0.73
N ARG A 124 -8.03 -8.47 -1.57
CA ARG A 124 -7.28 -8.58 -2.84
C ARG A 124 -5.82 -8.97 -2.62
N LEU A 125 -5.14 -8.34 -1.65
CA LEU A 125 -3.78 -8.71 -1.28
C LEU A 125 -3.70 -10.17 -0.81
N LYS A 126 -4.56 -10.58 0.13
CA LYS A 126 -4.59 -11.95 0.66
C LYS A 126 -4.84 -12.99 -0.44
N ALA A 127 -5.73 -12.72 -1.39
CA ALA A 127 -6.00 -13.60 -2.52
C ALA A 127 -4.73 -13.82 -3.39
N ARG A 128 -3.86 -12.80 -3.52
CA ARG A 128 -2.59 -12.94 -4.24
C ARG A 128 -1.50 -13.66 -3.44
N LEU A 129 -1.51 -13.55 -2.13
CA LEU A 129 -0.53 -14.22 -1.27
C LEU A 129 -0.81 -15.71 -1.07
N ARG A 130 -2.10 -16.14 -1.11
CA ARG A 130 -2.50 -17.55 -0.92
C ARG A 130 -1.72 -18.56 -1.77
N PRO A 131 -1.55 -18.37 -3.11
CA PRO A 131 -0.83 -19.34 -3.95
C PRO A 131 0.68 -19.33 -3.75
N MET A 132 1.26 -18.37 -3.02
CA MET A 132 2.72 -18.21 -2.87
C MET A 132 3.38 -19.16 -1.87
N ARG A 133 2.66 -20.16 -1.34
CA ARG A 133 3.16 -21.13 -0.33
C ARG A 133 3.79 -20.47 0.91
N GLY A 134 3.32 -19.26 1.25
CA GLY A 134 3.74 -18.48 2.41
C GLY A 134 5.01 -17.66 2.18
N LEU A 135 5.06 -16.56 2.92
CA LEU A 135 6.21 -15.65 2.96
C LEU A 135 7.23 -16.19 3.98
N LYS A 136 8.53 -16.12 3.67
CA LYS A 136 9.58 -16.75 4.48
C LYS A 136 10.41 -15.75 5.30
N ARG A 137 10.61 -14.52 4.80
CA ARG A 137 11.46 -13.49 5.42
C ARG A 137 10.82 -12.12 5.29
N ASP A 138 10.92 -11.29 6.32
CA ASP A 138 10.37 -9.93 6.35
C ASP A 138 10.87 -9.07 5.17
N ARG A 139 12.18 -9.14 4.85
CA ARG A 139 12.75 -8.40 3.72
C ARG A 139 12.05 -8.72 2.40
N THR A 140 11.87 -10.01 2.10
CA THR A 140 11.24 -10.44 0.84
C THR A 140 9.74 -10.20 0.84
N ALA A 141 9.10 -10.27 2.01
CA ALA A 141 7.68 -9.94 2.17
C ALA A 141 7.43 -8.45 1.89
N ARG A 142 8.30 -7.54 2.35
CA ARG A 142 8.20 -6.10 2.05
C ARG A 142 8.22 -5.83 0.55
N VAL A 143 9.10 -6.48 -0.21
CA VAL A 143 9.13 -6.35 -1.67
C VAL A 143 7.81 -6.82 -2.31
N ILE A 144 7.26 -7.94 -1.85
CA ILE A 144 6.00 -8.49 -2.38
C ILE A 144 4.82 -7.54 -2.08
N VAL A 145 4.68 -7.05 -0.84
CA VAL A 145 3.54 -6.19 -0.50
C VAL A 145 3.62 -4.81 -1.15
N ALA A 146 4.83 -4.24 -1.26
CA ALA A 146 5.07 -2.99 -1.99
C ALA A 146 4.84 -3.16 -3.51
N GLY A 147 5.35 -4.26 -4.08
CA GLY A 147 5.11 -4.59 -5.49
C GLY A 147 3.62 -4.81 -5.79
N HIS A 148 2.88 -5.44 -4.85
CA HIS A 148 1.43 -5.58 -5.00
C HIS A 148 0.73 -4.20 -5.00
N ALA A 149 1.13 -3.28 -4.12
CA ALA A 149 0.59 -1.92 -4.08
C ALA A 149 0.86 -1.18 -5.42
N PHE A 150 2.09 -1.27 -5.93
CA PHE A 150 2.48 -0.71 -7.22
C PHE A 150 1.61 -1.25 -8.37
N ILE A 151 1.49 -2.58 -8.48
CA ILE A 151 0.67 -3.22 -9.53
C ILE A 151 -0.82 -2.85 -9.40
N GLN A 152 -1.34 -2.73 -8.18
CA GLN A 152 -2.73 -2.31 -7.98
C GLN A 152 -2.95 -0.88 -8.47
N ASN A 153 -2.08 0.06 -8.09
CA ASN A 153 -2.16 1.44 -8.53
C ASN A 153 -2.06 1.54 -10.06
N LEU A 154 -1.14 0.79 -10.66
CA LEU A 154 -0.98 0.75 -12.11
C LEU A 154 -2.24 0.25 -12.82
N ARG A 155 -2.83 -0.86 -12.34
CA ARG A 155 -4.08 -1.42 -12.87
C ARG A 155 -5.28 -0.49 -12.73
N ARG A 156 -5.31 0.31 -11.67
CA ARG A 156 -6.40 1.26 -11.39
C ARG A 156 -6.23 2.59 -12.13
N GLY A 157 -5.11 2.78 -12.83
CA GLY A 157 -4.84 3.97 -13.61
C GLY A 157 -4.30 5.14 -12.81
N PHE A 158 -3.67 4.89 -11.65
CA PHE A 158 -3.04 5.94 -10.83
C PHE A 158 -1.60 6.26 -11.22
N TYR A 159 -1.21 5.91 -12.45
CA TYR A 159 0.05 6.30 -13.07
C TYR A 159 -0.20 6.80 -14.49
N ASP A 160 0.54 7.82 -14.90
CA ASP A 160 0.61 8.27 -16.29
C ASP A 160 1.49 7.31 -17.11
N LEU A 161 1.09 6.04 -17.16
CA LEU A 161 1.75 4.94 -17.86
C LEU A 161 0.71 4.07 -18.56
N GLY A 162 0.98 3.69 -19.80
CA GLY A 162 0.08 2.87 -20.62
C GLY A 162 -1.28 3.52 -20.84
N THR A 163 -1.34 4.87 -20.87
CA THR A 163 -2.60 5.64 -20.92
C THR A 163 -3.33 5.49 -22.24
N GLU A 164 -2.59 5.29 -23.34
CA GLU A 164 -3.14 5.08 -24.67
C GLU A 164 -3.71 3.67 -24.89
N ALA A 165 -3.40 2.76 -23.98
CA ALA A 165 -3.79 1.36 -24.10
C ALA A 165 -5.18 1.08 -23.50
N PRO A 166 -5.95 0.13 -24.06
CA PRO A 166 -7.12 -0.42 -23.40
C PRO A 166 -6.80 -0.95 -22.00
N LEU A 167 -7.75 -0.90 -21.07
CA LEU A 167 -7.55 -1.35 -19.68
C LEU A 167 -6.98 -2.78 -19.58
N THR A 168 -7.30 -3.64 -20.56
CA THR A 168 -6.83 -5.04 -20.62
C THR A 168 -5.34 -5.16 -20.92
N SER A 169 -4.73 -4.23 -21.66
CA SER A 169 -3.32 -4.23 -22.04
C SER A 169 -2.48 -3.18 -21.29
N ARG A 170 -3.12 -2.22 -20.61
CA ARG A 170 -2.44 -1.12 -19.90
C ARG A 170 -1.24 -1.58 -19.08
N LEU A 171 -1.36 -2.70 -18.39
CA LEU A 171 -0.27 -3.21 -17.55
C LEU A 171 0.96 -3.60 -18.39
N ALA A 172 0.75 -4.25 -19.53
CA ALA A 172 1.84 -4.66 -20.42
C ALA A 172 2.55 -3.44 -21.03
N ASP A 173 1.76 -2.46 -21.50
CA ASP A 173 2.29 -1.25 -22.12
C ASP A 173 3.01 -0.36 -21.11
N ALA A 174 2.48 -0.22 -19.89
CA ALA A 174 3.17 0.47 -18.81
C ALA A 174 4.52 -0.19 -18.44
N PHE A 175 4.59 -1.52 -18.45
CA PHE A 175 5.86 -2.22 -18.23
C PHE A 175 6.81 -2.06 -19.42
N ALA A 176 6.31 -1.99 -20.66
CA ALA A 176 7.14 -1.71 -21.84
C ALA A 176 7.74 -0.30 -21.76
N GLU A 177 6.95 0.71 -21.38
CA GLU A 177 7.45 2.08 -21.16
C GLU A 177 8.52 2.12 -20.06
N LEU A 178 8.28 1.46 -18.92
CA LEU A 178 9.24 1.43 -17.81
C LEU A 178 10.52 0.68 -18.14
N ALA A 179 10.46 -0.36 -18.98
CA ALA A 179 11.62 -1.11 -19.40
C ALA A 179 12.60 -0.29 -20.26
N LEU A 180 12.15 0.83 -20.83
CA LEU A 180 13.00 1.74 -21.60
C LEU A 180 13.86 2.67 -20.72
N VAL A 181 13.55 2.77 -19.41
CA VAL A 181 14.19 3.70 -18.47
C VAL A 181 14.92 2.99 -17.32
N ILE A 182 14.94 1.66 -17.31
CA ILE A 182 15.69 0.79 -16.40
C ILE A 182 16.82 0.10 -17.14
#